data_4527f2fae3c24c9a9165cb89d4ff2f26
#
_entry.id   4527f2fae3c24c9a9165cb89d4ff2f26
#
_cell.length_a   1.000
_cell.length_b   1.000
_cell.length_c   1.000
_cell.angle_alpha   90.00
_cell.angle_beta   90.00
_cell.angle_gamma   90.00
#
_symmetry.space_group_name_H-M   'P 1'
#
loop_
_entity.id
_entity.type
_entity.pdbx_description
1 polymer ?
#
loop_
_entity_poly.entity_id
_entity_poly.type
_entity_poly.pdbx_seq_one_letter_code
_entity_poly.pdbx_strand_id
1 'polypeptide(L)'
;MEEKIVTILNEMAEYLTVPQMKKLQEVILRTFSENELEKQQISNEEFLEMFLDAKRVEGCSERTIQYYKVTAEHMLSQTEKEIRKITTDEMRSYLADYQKRNNCSNVTIDNIRRNISSFFTWLEEEDYILKSPMRRIHKIKTKTVVKSVITDEGIEQLRDHCTQIRDLAMIDLLYSCLLYTSPSP
;
A
#
# COMPACT_ATOMS: atom_id res chain seq x y z
N MET A 1 2.52 23.90 12.80
CA MET A 1 2.06 23.46 14.12
C MET A 1 1.88 24.62 15.08
N GLU A 2 2.81 25.54 15.14
CA GLU A 2 2.74 26.76 15.99
C GLU A 2 1.45 27.58 15.79
N GLU A 3 1.02 27.79 14.56
CA GLU A 3 -0.22 28.52 14.27
C GLU A 3 -1.46 27.88 14.92
N LYS A 4 -1.53 26.56 14.97
CA LYS A 4 -2.67 25.84 15.61
C LYS A 4 -2.65 25.99 17.14
N ILE A 5 -1.48 25.95 17.74
CA ILE A 5 -1.31 26.15 19.18
C ILE A 5 -1.73 27.60 19.55
N VAL A 6 -1.29 28.57 18.76
CA VAL A 6 -1.66 29.97 18.94
C VAL A 6 -3.19 30.16 18.80
N THR A 7 -3.81 29.52 17.81
CA THR A 7 -5.27 29.58 17.63
C THR A 7 -6.00 29.01 18.85
N ILE A 8 -5.60 27.83 19.34
CA ILE A 8 -6.21 27.19 20.53
C ILE A 8 -6.05 28.08 21.75
N LEU A 9 -4.86 28.66 21.98
CA LEU A 9 -4.61 29.54 23.10
C LEU A 9 -5.44 30.83 23.02
N ASN A 10 -5.60 31.39 21.82
CA ASN A 10 -6.42 32.59 21.63
C ASN A 10 -7.91 32.32 21.87
N GLU A 11 -8.44 31.20 21.35
CA GLU A 11 -9.84 30.82 21.59
C GLU A 11 -10.13 30.53 23.07
N MET A 12 -9.16 29.91 23.79
CA MET A 12 -9.33 29.61 25.21
C MET A 12 -9.10 30.82 26.14
N ALA A 13 -8.50 31.90 25.63
CA ALA A 13 -8.18 33.08 26.43
C ALA A 13 -9.43 33.76 27.01
N GLU A 14 -10.58 33.65 26.34
CA GLU A 14 -11.86 34.22 26.81
C GLU A 14 -12.48 33.43 27.98
N TYR A 15 -12.08 32.16 28.16
CA TYR A 15 -12.71 31.25 29.12
C TYR A 15 -11.84 30.93 30.34
N LEU A 16 -10.52 31.18 30.25
CA LEU A 16 -9.56 30.77 31.28
C LEU A 16 -8.90 31.95 31.96
N THR A 17 -8.64 31.78 33.25
CA THR A 17 -7.85 32.75 34.03
C THR A 17 -6.36 32.69 33.67
N VAL A 18 -5.61 33.77 33.90
CA VAL A 18 -4.18 33.86 33.57
C VAL A 18 -3.35 32.65 34.08
N PRO A 19 -3.52 32.16 35.33
CA PRO A 19 -2.78 31.00 35.81
C PRO A 19 -3.20 29.69 35.09
N GLN A 20 -4.47 29.53 34.69
CA GLN A 20 -4.97 28.40 33.93
C GLN A 20 -4.45 28.41 32.50
N MET A 21 -4.36 29.58 31.87
CA MET A 21 -3.74 29.75 30.56
C MET A 21 -2.26 29.34 30.55
N LYS A 22 -1.48 29.75 31.54
CA LYS A 22 -0.09 29.34 31.69
C LYS A 22 0.04 27.82 31.82
N LYS A 23 -0.84 27.21 32.62
CA LYS A 23 -0.84 25.75 32.78
C LYS A 23 -1.24 25.03 31.52
N LEU A 24 -2.25 25.52 30.80
CA LEU A 24 -2.64 24.97 29.48
C LEU A 24 -1.50 25.06 28.45
N GLN A 25 -0.84 26.22 28.38
CA GLN A 25 0.30 26.42 27.49
C GLN A 25 1.46 25.47 27.82
N GLU A 26 1.79 25.30 29.10
CA GLU A 26 2.83 24.38 29.55
C GLU A 26 2.50 22.93 29.17
N VAL A 27 1.24 22.49 29.37
CA VAL A 27 0.80 21.14 29.02
C VAL A 27 0.83 20.93 27.51
N ILE A 28 0.32 21.88 26.73
CA ILE A 28 0.34 21.81 25.26
C ILE A 28 1.79 21.70 24.77
N LEU A 29 2.67 22.62 25.17
CA LEU A 29 4.07 22.61 24.75
C LEU A 29 4.77 21.31 25.13
N ARG A 30 4.58 20.82 26.36
CA ARG A 30 5.17 19.56 26.80
C ARG A 30 4.68 18.37 25.97
N THR A 31 3.37 18.23 25.81
CA THR A 31 2.77 17.09 25.08
C THR A 31 3.16 17.08 23.60
N PHE A 32 3.21 18.25 22.96
CA PHE A 32 3.62 18.33 21.56
C PHE A 32 5.12 18.18 21.38
N SER A 33 5.97 18.67 22.32
CA SER A 33 7.42 18.52 22.26
C SER A 33 7.85 17.09 22.53
N GLU A 34 7.27 16.39 23.51
CA GLU A 34 7.54 14.98 23.79
C GLU A 34 7.15 14.10 22.59
N ASN A 35 5.97 14.31 22.01
CA ASN A 35 5.53 13.60 20.82
C ASN A 35 6.39 13.90 19.57
N GLU A 36 6.94 15.09 19.42
CA GLU A 36 7.84 15.40 18.29
C GLU A 36 9.23 14.81 18.47
N LEU A 37 9.77 14.81 19.68
CA LEU A 37 11.09 14.23 19.98
C LEU A 37 11.11 12.70 19.79
N GLU A 38 10.07 12.01 20.25
CA GLU A 38 9.94 10.56 20.03
C GLU A 38 9.66 10.21 18.56
N LYS A 39 8.85 11.01 17.87
CA LYS A 39 8.50 10.79 16.46
C LYS A 39 9.61 11.19 15.47
N GLN A 40 10.58 12.02 15.85
CA GLN A 40 11.67 12.46 14.96
C GLN A 40 12.83 11.46 14.86
N GLN A 41 12.88 10.44 15.71
CA GLN A 41 14.02 9.51 15.78
C GLN A 41 13.86 8.25 14.90
N ILE A 42 12.67 7.95 14.39
CA ILE A 42 12.44 6.74 13.59
C ILE A 42 12.75 7.02 12.12
N SER A 43 13.68 6.28 11.55
CA SER A 43 14.05 6.38 10.13
C SER A 43 12.99 5.75 9.21
N ASN A 44 13.06 6.06 7.92
CA ASN A 44 12.16 5.44 6.93
C ASN A 44 12.36 3.93 6.84
N GLU A 45 13.59 3.47 7.02
CA GLU A 45 13.98 2.06 7.03
C GLU A 45 13.41 1.34 8.24
N GLU A 46 13.45 1.95 9.42
CA GLU A 46 12.87 1.39 10.64
C GLU A 46 11.36 1.26 10.52
N PHE A 47 10.67 2.25 9.97
CA PHE A 47 9.23 2.14 9.69
C PHE A 47 8.91 0.98 8.74
N LEU A 48 9.74 0.78 7.73
CA LEU A 48 9.56 -0.33 6.80
C LEU A 48 9.74 -1.69 7.50
N GLU A 49 10.79 -1.87 8.30
CA GLU A 49 11.01 -3.13 9.02
C GLU A 49 9.88 -3.41 10.03
N MET A 50 9.43 -2.42 10.78
CA MET A 50 8.27 -2.55 11.69
C MET A 50 7.00 -2.98 10.94
N PHE A 51 6.74 -2.41 9.78
CA PHE A 51 5.61 -2.82 8.94
C PHE A 51 5.75 -4.27 8.47
N LEU A 52 6.95 -4.68 8.02
CA LEU A 52 7.19 -6.04 7.56
C LEU A 52 7.03 -7.06 8.69
N ASP A 53 7.47 -6.71 9.90
CA ASP A 53 7.29 -7.54 11.09
C ASP A 53 5.81 -7.67 11.47
N ALA A 54 5.05 -6.58 11.43
CA ALA A 54 3.60 -6.64 11.61
C ALA A 54 2.93 -7.57 10.59
N LYS A 55 3.32 -7.51 9.31
CA LYS A 55 2.80 -8.41 8.27
C LYS A 55 3.23 -9.87 8.44
N ARG A 56 4.39 -10.15 9.05
CA ARG A 56 4.79 -11.51 9.44
C ARG A 56 3.88 -12.06 10.54
N VAL A 57 3.59 -11.24 11.56
CA VAL A 57 2.68 -11.61 12.66
C VAL A 57 1.25 -11.85 12.14
N GLU A 58 0.81 -11.10 11.14
CA GLU A 58 -0.47 -11.32 10.44
C GLU A 58 -0.51 -12.63 9.60
N GLY A 59 0.62 -13.34 9.49
CA GLY A 59 0.69 -14.63 8.77
C GLY A 59 0.92 -14.50 7.27
N CYS A 60 1.40 -13.36 6.78
CA CYS A 60 1.77 -13.20 5.37
C CYS A 60 2.93 -14.13 4.99
N SER A 61 2.89 -14.70 3.78
CA SER A 61 3.98 -15.53 3.26
C SER A 61 5.24 -14.69 3.02
N GLU A 62 6.43 -15.30 3.16
CA GLU A 62 7.72 -14.64 2.88
C GLU A 62 7.78 -14.00 1.49
N ARG A 63 7.16 -14.63 0.49
CA ARG A 63 7.06 -14.06 -0.85
C ARG A 63 6.26 -12.76 -0.87
N THR A 64 5.19 -12.67 -0.09
CA THR A 64 4.37 -11.46 0.06
C THR A 64 5.16 -10.38 0.78
N ILE A 65 5.86 -10.74 1.86
CA ILE A 65 6.72 -9.83 2.62
C ILE A 65 7.80 -9.22 1.72
N GLN A 66 8.48 -10.06 0.94
CA GLN A 66 9.50 -9.60 -0.02
C GLN A 66 8.91 -8.64 -1.06
N TYR A 67 7.68 -8.88 -1.52
CA TYR A 67 7.02 -7.99 -2.47
C TYR A 67 6.66 -6.64 -1.86
N TYR A 68 6.19 -6.62 -0.61
CA TYR A 68 6.00 -5.36 0.15
C TYR A 68 7.31 -4.61 0.30
N LYS A 69 8.38 -5.30 0.74
CA LYS A 69 9.70 -4.73 0.96
C LYS A 69 10.22 -4.02 -0.29
N VAL A 70 10.35 -4.75 -1.40
CA VAL A 70 10.88 -4.21 -2.67
C VAL A 70 10.04 -3.03 -3.17
N THR A 71 8.71 -3.11 -3.04
CA THR A 71 7.83 -2.03 -3.50
C THR A 71 8.01 -0.75 -2.66
N ALA A 72 8.10 -0.90 -1.33
CA ALA A 72 8.26 0.24 -0.43
C ALA A 72 9.68 0.84 -0.52
N GLU A 73 10.73 0.04 -0.57
CA GLU A 73 12.11 0.49 -0.77
C GLU A 73 12.25 1.31 -2.05
N HIS A 74 11.69 0.80 -3.16
CA HIS A 74 11.72 1.53 -4.43
C HIS A 74 10.98 2.86 -4.35
N MET A 75 9.83 2.91 -3.67
CA MET A 75 9.08 4.15 -3.48
C MET A 75 9.88 5.15 -2.62
N LEU A 76 10.45 4.70 -1.51
CA LEU A 76 11.24 5.54 -0.61
C LEU A 76 12.49 6.10 -1.29
N SER A 77 13.20 5.28 -2.07
CA SER A 77 14.39 5.71 -2.82
C SER A 77 14.09 6.77 -3.89
N GLN A 78 12.88 6.76 -4.46
CA GLN A 78 12.49 7.75 -5.48
C GLN A 78 11.94 9.05 -4.90
N THR A 79 11.37 9.00 -3.69
CA THR A 79 10.79 10.19 -3.05
C THR A 79 11.83 10.98 -2.24
N GLU A 80 12.91 10.36 -1.77
CA GLU A 80 14.00 10.95 -0.98
C GLU A 80 13.52 11.82 0.21
N LYS A 81 12.31 11.52 0.72
CA LYS A 81 11.65 12.29 1.78
C LYS A 81 11.35 11.42 3.00
N GLU A 82 11.23 12.07 4.13
CA GLU A 82 10.64 11.44 5.30
C GLU A 82 9.19 11.03 5.03
N ILE A 83 8.81 9.83 5.42
CA ILE A 83 7.46 9.25 5.23
C ILE A 83 6.36 10.21 5.66
N ARG A 84 6.56 10.93 6.76
CA ARG A 84 5.59 11.89 7.31
C ARG A 84 5.34 13.12 6.43
N LYS A 85 6.27 13.44 5.54
CA LYS A 85 6.20 14.61 4.63
C LYS A 85 5.72 14.26 3.23
N ILE A 86 5.49 12.97 2.95
CA ILE A 86 5.04 12.51 1.64
C ILE A 86 3.57 12.92 1.42
N THR A 87 3.32 13.56 0.29
CA THR A 87 2.00 14.06 -0.08
C THR A 87 1.27 13.15 -1.09
N THR A 88 -0.05 13.33 -1.20
CA THR A 88 -0.85 12.59 -2.20
C THR A 88 -0.41 12.86 -3.64
N ASP A 89 0.02 14.09 -3.94
CA ASP A 89 0.40 14.46 -5.31
C ASP A 89 1.75 13.86 -5.68
N GLU A 90 2.68 13.74 -4.73
CA GLU A 90 3.93 13.01 -4.91
C GLU A 90 3.70 11.53 -5.19
N MET A 91 2.76 10.91 -4.47
CA MET A 91 2.40 9.51 -4.74
C MET A 91 1.75 9.32 -6.12
N ARG A 92 0.93 10.28 -6.57
CA ARG A 92 0.40 10.26 -7.94
C ARG A 92 1.49 10.37 -8.99
N SER A 93 2.43 11.31 -8.80
CA SER A 93 3.57 11.50 -9.70
C SER A 93 4.44 10.25 -9.74
N TYR A 94 4.77 9.67 -8.56
CA TYR A 94 5.53 8.44 -8.46
C TYR A 94 4.89 7.28 -9.27
N LEU A 95 3.60 7.03 -9.08
CA LEU A 95 2.89 5.96 -9.80
C LEU A 95 2.86 6.21 -11.31
N ALA A 96 2.66 7.44 -11.74
CA ALA A 96 2.65 7.81 -13.16
C ALA A 96 4.04 7.66 -13.80
N ASP A 97 5.09 8.09 -13.11
CA ASP A 97 6.47 7.99 -13.59
C ASP A 97 6.96 6.54 -13.60
N TYR A 98 6.60 5.76 -12.57
CA TYR A 98 6.88 4.32 -12.55
C TYR A 98 6.25 3.61 -13.75
N GLN A 99 4.99 3.92 -14.06
CA GLN A 99 4.30 3.33 -15.20
C GLN A 99 4.98 3.67 -16.53
N LYS A 100 5.38 4.92 -16.71
CA LYS A 100 6.07 5.38 -17.92
C LYS A 100 7.46 4.76 -18.09
N ARG A 101 8.28 4.78 -17.03
CA ARG A 101 9.66 4.26 -17.07
C ARG A 101 9.72 2.77 -17.34
N ASN A 102 8.81 2.00 -16.72
CA ASN A 102 8.81 0.54 -16.82
C ASN A 102 7.84 0.01 -17.87
N ASN A 103 7.13 0.87 -18.58
CA ASN A 103 6.10 0.50 -19.57
C ASN A 103 5.16 -0.61 -19.05
N CYS A 104 4.75 -0.52 -17.78
CA CYS A 104 4.00 -1.57 -17.13
C CYS A 104 2.48 -1.41 -17.31
N SER A 105 1.77 -2.54 -17.20
CA SER A 105 0.31 -2.58 -17.35
C SER A 105 -0.42 -1.88 -16.19
N ASN A 106 -1.67 -1.48 -16.41
CA ASN A 106 -2.53 -0.95 -15.36
C ASN A 106 -2.72 -1.94 -14.19
N VAL A 107 -2.67 -3.25 -14.46
CA VAL A 107 -2.74 -4.28 -13.42
C VAL A 107 -1.51 -4.22 -12.50
N THR A 108 -0.32 -4.10 -13.10
CA THR A 108 0.94 -4.01 -12.36
C THR A 108 0.97 -2.76 -11.48
N ILE A 109 0.60 -1.60 -12.04
CA ILE A 109 0.62 -0.36 -11.28
C ILE A 109 -0.46 -0.34 -10.18
N ASP A 110 -1.63 -0.98 -10.39
CA ASP A 110 -2.63 -1.12 -9.32
C ASP A 110 -2.14 -2.04 -8.19
N ASN A 111 -1.36 -3.07 -8.49
CA ASN A 111 -0.74 -3.91 -7.46
C ASN A 111 0.29 -3.12 -6.64
N ILE A 112 1.15 -2.32 -7.29
CA ILE A 112 2.10 -1.43 -6.62
C ILE A 112 1.35 -0.43 -5.73
N ARG A 113 0.30 0.21 -6.27
CA ARG A 113 -0.56 1.11 -5.50
C ARG A 113 -1.14 0.44 -4.25
N ARG A 114 -1.62 -0.80 -4.36
CA ARG A 114 -2.17 -1.55 -3.20
C ARG A 114 -1.12 -1.79 -2.13
N ASN A 115 0.09 -2.19 -2.52
CA ASN A 115 1.17 -2.43 -1.58
C ASN A 115 1.55 -1.17 -0.83
N ILE A 116 1.75 -0.06 -1.54
CA ILE A 116 2.06 1.24 -0.95
C ILE A 116 0.89 1.71 -0.06
N SER A 117 -0.36 1.49 -0.51
CA SER A 117 -1.54 1.82 0.29
C SER A 117 -1.58 1.03 1.60
N SER A 118 -1.24 -0.27 1.58
CA SER A 118 -1.16 -1.09 2.79
C SER A 118 -0.14 -0.55 3.78
N PHE A 119 1.04 -0.13 3.31
CA PHE A 119 2.07 0.46 4.15
C PHE A 119 1.61 1.78 4.81
N PHE A 120 1.08 2.71 4.03
CA PHE A 120 0.61 3.98 4.56
C PHE A 120 -0.67 3.85 5.41
N THR A 121 -1.51 2.85 5.17
CA THR A 121 -2.67 2.56 6.03
C THR A 121 -2.21 2.05 7.39
N TRP A 122 -1.24 1.14 7.43
CA TRP A 122 -0.64 0.69 8.67
C TRP A 122 0.01 1.84 9.46
N LEU A 123 0.74 2.74 8.79
CA LEU A 123 1.32 3.93 9.45
C LEU A 123 0.24 4.88 10.04
N GLU A 124 -0.92 4.99 9.39
CA GLU A 124 -2.07 5.76 9.88
C GLU A 124 -2.74 5.06 11.07
N GLU A 125 -2.90 3.73 11.03
CA GLU A 125 -3.48 2.90 12.10
C GLU A 125 -2.61 2.85 13.36
N GLU A 126 -1.28 2.92 13.22
CA GLU A 126 -0.32 3.00 14.34
C GLU A 126 -0.03 4.45 14.79
N ASP A 127 -0.79 5.41 14.32
CA ASP A 127 -0.65 6.83 14.67
C ASP A 127 0.73 7.47 14.35
N TYR A 128 1.52 6.85 13.45
CA TYR A 128 2.80 7.42 12.99
C TYR A 128 2.58 8.60 12.03
N ILE A 129 1.49 8.58 11.29
CA ILE A 129 1.05 9.66 10.42
C ILE A 129 -0.42 10.00 10.69
N LEU A 130 -0.77 11.26 10.57
CA LEU A 130 -2.15 11.74 10.79
C LEU A 130 -3.14 11.24 9.73
N LYS A 131 -2.66 11.06 8.49
CA LYS A 131 -3.50 10.70 7.35
C LYS A 131 -2.67 10.11 6.22
N SER A 132 -3.09 8.96 5.73
CA SER A 132 -2.45 8.30 4.60
C SER A 132 -2.54 9.13 3.31
N PRO A 133 -1.42 9.41 2.62
CA PRO A 133 -1.40 10.08 1.33
C PRO A 133 -2.08 9.24 0.24
N MET A 134 -2.21 7.93 0.43
CA MET A 134 -2.83 7.00 -0.53
C MET A 134 -4.36 7.01 -0.47
N ARG A 135 -4.98 7.58 0.56
CA ARG A 135 -6.43 7.56 0.80
C ARG A 135 -7.26 8.11 -0.37
N ARG A 136 -6.71 9.09 -1.11
CA ARG A 136 -7.37 9.72 -2.26
C ARG A 136 -6.94 9.13 -3.61
N ILE A 137 -6.16 8.05 -3.60
CA ILE A 137 -5.70 7.36 -4.82
C ILE A 137 -6.51 6.08 -4.98
N HIS A 138 -7.54 6.14 -5.80
CA HIS A 138 -8.45 5.03 -6.02
C HIS A 138 -7.86 3.96 -6.94
N LYS A 139 -8.55 2.82 -6.99
CA LYS A 139 -8.22 1.70 -7.87
C LYS A 139 -8.08 2.14 -9.34
N ILE A 140 -7.00 1.72 -9.96
CA ILE A 140 -6.76 1.98 -11.39
C ILE A 140 -7.64 1.06 -12.23
N LYS A 141 -8.40 1.65 -13.14
CA LYS A 141 -9.28 0.88 -14.04
C LYS A 141 -8.43 0.04 -15.00
N THR A 142 -8.67 -1.25 -14.98
CA THR A 142 -8.08 -2.21 -15.93
C THR A 142 -9.15 -2.64 -16.93
N LYS A 143 -8.76 -2.74 -18.22
CA LYS A 143 -9.66 -3.32 -19.21
C LYS A 143 -9.77 -4.82 -18.91
N THR A 144 -11.00 -5.29 -18.75
CA THR A 144 -11.27 -6.72 -18.73
C THR A 144 -11.13 -7.23 -20.15
N VAL A 145 -10.07 -7.99 -20.42
CA VAL A 145 -9.91 -8.67 -21.70
C VAL A 145 -10.54 -10.05 -21.54
N VAL A 146 -11.58 -10.31 -22.30
CA VAL A 146 -12.11 -11.68 -22.40
C VAL A 146 -11.05 -12.51 -23.11
N LYS A 147 -10.50 -13.49 -22.41
CA LYS A 147 -9.55 -14.43 -23.02
C LYS A 147 -10.29 -15.29 -24.01
N SER A 148 -9.65 -15.55 -25.16
CA SER A 148 -10.18 -16.53 -26.11
C SER A 148 -10.26 -17.90 -25.44
N VAL A 149 -11.41 -18.53 -25.54
CA VAL A 149 -11.61 -19.91 -25.09
C VAL A 149 -11.04 -20.84 -26.17
N ILE A 150 -10.32 -21.86 -25.73
CA ILE A 150 -9.87 -22.92 -26.65
C ILE A 150 -11.11 -23.71 -27.07
N THR A 151 -11.31 -23.88 -28.37
CA THR A 151 -12.41 -24.69 -28.89
C THR A 151 -12.15 -26.18 -28.69
N ASP A 152 -13.21 -27.01 -28.77
CA ASP A 152 -13.08 -28.45 -28.65
C ASP A 152 -12.11 -29.02 -29.69
N GLU A 153 -12.15 -28.51 -30.94
CA GLU A 153 -11.18 -28.87 -31.97
C GLU A 153 -9.74 -28.47 -31.60
N GLY A 154 -9.59 -27.32 -30.93
CA GLY A 154 -8.29 -26.86 -30.43
C GLY A 154 -7.73 -27.77 -29.34
N ILE A 155 -8.58 -28.32 -28.47
CA ILE A 155 -8.17 -29.29 -27.43
C ILE A 155 -7.77 -30.61 -28.06
N GLU A 156 -8.51 -31.12 -29.05
CA GLU A 156 -8.13 -32.33 -29.78
C GLU A 156 -6.78 -32.14 -30.51
N GLN A 157 -6.56 -31.02 -31.17
CA GLN A 157 -5.27 -30.70 -31.75
C GLN A 157 -4.14 -30.67 -30.73
N LEU A 158 -4.36 -30.15 -29.51
CA LEU A 158 -3.37 -30.19 -28.43
C LEU A 158 -3.08 -31.60 -27.99
N ARG A 159 -4.08 -32.48 -27.88
CA ARG A 159 -3.92 -33.90 -27.54
C ARG A 159 -3.08 -34.62 -28.60
N ASP A 160 -3.41 -34.45 -29.89
CA ASP A 160 -2.73 -35.09 -31.00
C ASP A 160 -1.25 -34.67 -31.10
N HIS A 161 -0.90 -33.47 -30.68
CA HIS A 161 0.47 -32.99 -30.70
C HIS A 161 1.24 -33.32 -29.43
N CYS A 162 0.62 -33.92 -28.40
CA CYS A 162 1.30 -34.34 -27.18
C CYS A 162 2.14 -35.57 -27.41
N THR A 163 3.45 -35.46 -27.32
CA THR A 163 4.40 -36.56 -27.41
C THR A 163 4.64 -37.30 -26.10
N GLN A 164 4.29 -36.65 -24.95
CA GLN A 164 4.51 -37.25 -23.64
C GLN A 164 3.17 -37.57 -22.96
N ILE A 165 3.05 -38.80 -22.44
CA ILE A 165 1.84 -39.26 -21.72
C ILE A 165 1.50 -38.36 -20.52
N ARG A 166 2.52 -37.82 -19.83
CA ARG A 166 2.33 -36.92 -18.72
C ARG A 166 1.60 -35.64 -19.12
N ASP A 167 1.96 -35.05 -20.25
CA ASP A 167 1.39 -33.79 -20.73
C ASP A 167 -0.03 -34.01 -21.25
N LEU A 168 -0.28 -35.15 -21.90
CA LEU A 168 -1.64 -35.56 -22.28
C LEU A 168 -2.54 -35.74 -21.07
N ALA A 169 -2.07 -36.49 -20.05
CA ALA A 169 -2.82 -36.68 -18.80
C ALA A 169 -3.11 -35.35 -18.09
N MET A 170 -2.20 -34.37 -18.15
CA MET A 170 -2.40 -33.04 -17.57
C MET A 170 -3.47 -32.22 -18.31
N ILE A 171 -3.50 -32.29 -19.65
CA ILE A 171 -4.54 -31.65 -20.46
C ILE A 171 -5.91 -32.25 -20.14
N ASP A 172 -6.02 -33.58 -20.08
CA ASP A 172 -7.26 -34.27 -19.78
C ASP A 172 -7.76 -33.97 -18.34
N LEU A 173 -6.85 -33.94 -17.38
CA LEU A 173 -7.17 -33.57 -16.00
C LEU A 173 -7.69 -32.13 -15.91
N LEU A 174 -7.01 -31.17 -16.52
CA LEU A 174 -7.42 -29.77 -16.52
C LEU A 174 -8.76 -29.60 -17.23
N TYR A 175 -8.97 -30.24 -18.36
CA TYR A 175 -10.22 -30.18 -19.10
C TYR A 175 -11.40 -30.74 -18.30
N SER A 176 -11.24 -31.92 -17.70
CA SER A 176 -12.30 -32.59 -16.91
C SER A 176 -12.57 -31.87 -15.58
N CYS A 177 -11.55 -31.43 -14.84
CA CYS A 177 -11.72 -30.80 -13.53
C CYS A 177 -12.29 -29.37 -13.63
N LEU A 178 -11.91 -28.59 -14.65
CA LEU A 178 -12.35 -27.20 -14.78
C LEU A 178 -13.81 -27.08 -15.24
N LEU A 179 -14.36 -28.09 -15.92
CA LEU A 179 -15.77 -28.12 -16.31
C LEU A 179 -16.71 -28.19 -15.09
N TYR A 180 -16.30 -28.79 -13.96
CA TYR A 180 -17.09 -28.92 -12.75
C TYR A 180 -16.91 -27.78 -11.74
N THR A 181 -15.85 -26.99 -11.88
CA THR A 181 -15.52 -25.89 -10.95
C THR A 181 -15.93 -24.51 -11.48
N SER A 182 -16.29 -24.41 -12.76
CA SER A 182 -16.81 -23.17 -13.33
C SER A 182 -18.29 -23.02 -12.91
N PRO A 183 -18.67 -21.91 -12.21
CA PRO A 183 -20.09 -21.66 -12.00
C PRO A 183 -20.77 -21.53 -13.36
N SER A 184 -21.81 -22.34 -13.55
CA SER A 184 -22.68 -22.24 -14.70
C SER A 184 -23.21 -20.80 -14.84
N PRO A 185 -23.28 -20.22 -16.05
CA PRO A 185 -23.81 -18.89 -16.25
C PRO A 185 -25.26 -18.74 -15.80
#